data_7424b9b50880ea0574417381ef861c84
#
_entry.id   7424b9b50880ea0574417381ef861c84
#
_cell.length_a   1.000
_cell.length_b   1.000
_cell.length_c   1.000
_cell.angle_alpha   90.00
_cell.angle_beta   90.00
_cell.angle_gamma   90.00
#
_symmetry.space_group_name_H-M   'P 1'
#
loop_
_entity.id
_entity.type
_entity.pdbx_description
1 polymer ?
#
loop_
_entity_poly.entity_id
_entity_poly.type
_entity_poly.pdbx_seq_one_letter_code
_entity_poly.pdbx_strand_id
1 'polypeptide(L)'
;MKKYPPLFIPLLSGLSLLFAVLACNLSADTRPPTLVPRPSATPPPTIGYATLAPEEFPMEATQVPQQQRTDAVLLNLMAQVQADRLMAHVNALEGFFTRHFNSAGGGSNRGIDAAANYIINQFNEIRDQAYQGNFAVLSQDFPVRWGDVNTINKNIVGVLTGTEAGAGIILIGAHYDSISSDVNDNVGFAPGANDNASGVAALIEIARILSQRPQRATVMFVAFGAEEIQRQGSIAFVRDYLLPNNIRIDAMLNMDIIGSSTGPNGQTIDNQIRVYSNDPNDSNSRQLARTLNLIALRHVPDMSIKLEAQADRPGRYSDHITFHEAGFPAVRFIEAIESPNLHHTDRDRITTLRPAYLVRATQTVLASAAVLANGPRPPRSISLRDNGNGTRTLVWETTPGAVSYLVALRAPGSVIFNEYFEVNSNSSGAWDGFIPSRYEAVAVAGQDANGMMGPLSAEYAITN
;
A
#
# COMPACT_ATOMS: atom_id res chain seq x y z
N MET A 1 -19.82 64.60 40.51
CA MET A 1 -20.45 64.76 39.18
C MET A 1 -19.35 64.79 38.11
N LYS A 2 -19.14 63.73 37.39
CA LYS A 2 -18.41 63.71 36.09
C LYS A 2 -19.07 62.65 35.22
N LYS A 3 -19.64 63.10 34.09
CA LYS A 3 -20.34 62.35 33.06
C LYS A 3 -19.31 61.62 32.19
N TYR A 4 -19.54 60.34 31.88
CA TYR A 4 -18.81 59.61 30.83
C TYR A 4 -19.63 59.61 29.55
N PRO A 5 -18.98 59.77 28.35
CA PRO A 5 -19.66 59.69 27.07
C PRO A 5 -19.77 58.21 26.60
N PRO A 6 -20.68 57.88 25.68
CA PRO A 6 -20.89 56.54 25.18
C PRO A 6 -19.86 56.17 24.12
N LEU A 7 -19.35 54.93 24.21
CA LEU A 7 -18.50 54.34 23.18
C LEU A 7 -19.35 53.85 22.01
N PHE A 8 -19.00 54.34 20.82
CA PHE A 8 -19.48 53.80 19.54
C PHE A 8 -18.76 52.50 19.25
N ILE A 9 -19.49 51.42 18.93
CA ILE A 9 -19.02 50.16 18.42
C ILE A 9 -19.33 50.15 16.90
N PRO A 10 -18.35 50.01 15.99
CA PRO A 10 -18.65 49.76 14.59
C PRO A 10 -19.06 48.31 14.35
N LEU A 11 -20.20 48.12 13.67
CA LEU A 11 -20.61 46.85 13.08
C LEU A 11 -19.62 46.44 12.00
N LEU A 12 -18.93 45.29 12.22
CA LEU A 12 -18.29 44.54 11.12
C LEU A 12 -19.21 43.35 10.81
N SER A 13 -19.75 43.37 9.59
CA SER A 13 -20.49 42.29 8.99
C SER A 13 -19.54 41.13 8.67
N GLY A 14 -19.56 40.09 9.50
CA GLY A 14 -18.87 38.81 9.26
C GLY A 14 -19.85 37.80 8.71
N LEU A 15 -19.53 37.28 7.56
CA LEU A 15 -20.23 36.22 6.83
C LEU A 15 -20.25 34.94 7.65
N SER A 16 -21.41 34.60 8.21
CA SER A 16 -21.60 33.36 8.97
C SER A 16 -21.86 32.22 7.99
N LEU A 17 -20.89 31.31 7.85
CA LEU A 17 -21.17 29.98 7.28
C LEU A 17 -22.06 29.21 8.26
N LEU A 18 -23.27 28.92 7.85
CA LEU A 18 -24.19 28.02 8.54
C LEU A 18 -23.69 26.58 8.44
N PHE A 19 -23.10 26.05 9.52
CA PHE A 19 -23.05 24.61 9.73
C PHE A 19 -24.40 24.18 10.33
N ALA A 20 -25.25 23.56 9.52
CA ALA A 20 -26.42 22.87 9.97
C ALA A 20 -26.01 21.58 10.69
N VAL A 21 -25.98 21.59 12.01
CA VAL A 21 -25.92 20.39 12.83
C VAL A 21 -27.29 19.76 12.83
N LEU A 22 -27.55 18.77 11.98
CA LEU A 22 -28.70 17.87 12.16
C LEU A 22 -28.36 16.89 13.28
N ALA A 23 -28.88 17.15 14.47
CA ALA A 23 -28.96 16.17 15.54
C ALA A 23 -30.06 15.16 15.17
N CYS A 24 -29.72 14.06 14.54
CA CYS A 24 -30.57 12.88 14.46
C CYS A 24 -30.38 12.05 15.73
N ASN A 25 -31.45 11.89 16.52
CA ASN A 25 -31.54 10.87 17.55
C ASN A 25 -31.35 9.48 16.93
N LEU A 26 -30.17 8.91 17.10
CA LEU A 26 -29.92 7.52 16.82
C LEU A 26 -30.04 6.73 18.11
N SER A 27 -31.10 5.95 18.21
CA SER A 27 -31.21 4.87 19.18
C SER A 27 -29.98 3.95 18.98
N ALA A 28 -29.24 3.74 20.05
CA ALA A 28 -28.05 2.90 20.03
C ALA A 28 -28.44 1.44 19.76
N ASP A 29 -28.29 1.00 18.50
CA ASP A 29 -28.23 -0.43 18.17
C ASP A 29 -26.81 -0.89 18.51
N THR A 30 -26.68 -1.71 19.54
CA THR A 30 -25.40 -2.15 20.12
C THR A 30 -24.74 -3.29 19.34
N ARG A 31 -25.17 -3.59 18.13
CA ARG A 31 -24.53 -4.58 17.28
C ARG A 31 -23.46 -3.90 16.41
N PRO A 32 -22.24 -4.47 16.32
CA PRO A 32 -21.27 -3.98 15.37
C PRO A 32 -21.86 -4.07 13.95
N PRO A 33 -21.73 -3.02 13.12
CA PRO A 33 -22.21 -3.09 11.75
C PRO A 33 -21.50 -4.22 11.03
N THR A 34 -22.29 -5.20 10.59
CA THR A 34 -21.79 -6.23 9.67
C THR A 34 -21.45 -5.51 8.37
N LEU A 35 -20.20 -5.54 7.94
CA LEU A 35 -19.82 -5.06 6.62
C LEU A 35 -20.63 -5.85 5.59
N VAL A 36 -21.57 -5.20 4.94
CA VAL A 36 -22.32 -5.82 3.84
C VAL A 36 -21.34 -5.99 2.70
N PRO A 37 -21.07 -7.22 2.23
CA PRO A 37 -20.23 -7.42 1.07
C PRO A 37 -20.84 -6.64 -0.10
N ARG A 38 -20.04 -5.83 -0.77
CA ARG A 38 -20.46 -5.17 -2.00
C ARG A 38 -20.83 -6.28 -2.98
N PRO A 39 -21.94 -6.17 -3.72
CA PRO A 39 -22.23 -7.11 -4.79
C PRO A 39 -21.00 -7.16 -5.70
N SER A 40 -20.48 -8.37 -5.91
CA SER A 40 -19.41 -8.65 -6.87
C SER A 40 -19.73 -7.95 -8.17
N ALA A 41 -18.76 -7.24 -8.74
CA ALA A 41 -18.94 -6.67 -10.07
C ALA A 41 -19.40 -7.80 -10.99
N THR A 42 -20.51 -7.60 -11.69
CA THR A 42 -21.00 -8.56 -12.65
C THR A 42 -19.87 -8.88 -13.61
N PRO A 43 -19.44 -10.13 -13.76
CA PRO A 43 -18.40 -10.45 -14.72
C PRO A 43 -18.86 -10.00 -16.11
N PRO A 44 -17.96 -9.52 -16.96
CA PRO A 44 -18.29 -9.20 -18.32
C PRO A 44 -18.89 -10.45 -19.00
N PRO A 45 -19.81 -10.30 -19.97
CA PRO A 45 -20.49 -11.43 -20.60
C PRO A 45 -19.46 -12.41 -21.17
N THR A 46 -19.58 -13.66 -20.81
CA THR A 46 -18.76 -14.75 -21.33
C THR A 46 -19.08 -14.94 -22.80
N ILE A 47 -18.16 -14.56 -23.68
CA ILE A 47 -18.26 -14.89 -25.09
C ILE A 47 -17.80 -16.33 -25.24
N GLY A 48 -18.72 -17.22 -25.66
CA GLY A 48 -18.40 -18.62 -25.91
C GLY A 48 -17.42 -18.76 -27.09
N TYR A 49 -16.30 -19.45 -26.84
CA TYR A 49 -15.29 -19.74 -27.86
C TYR A 49 -15.48 -21.16 -28.39
N ALA A 50 -15.33 -21.30 -29.72
CA ALA A 50 -15.27 -22.61 -30.33
C ALA A 50 -13.91 -23.26 -30.04
N THR A 51 -13.93 -24.51 -29.58
CA THR A 51 -12.74 -25.32 -29.29
C THR A 51 -12.02 -25.65 -30.61
N LEU A 52 -10.79 -25.17 -30.78
CA LEU A 52 -9.90 -25.60 -31.85
C LEU A 52 -8.76 -26.44 -31.26
N ALA A 53 -8.34 -27.47 -31.98
CA ALA A 53 -7.26 -28.35 -31.59
C ALA A 53 -5.91 -27.57 -31.56
N PRO A 54 -4.99 -27.89 -30.64
CA PRO A 54 -3.74 -27.20 -30.51
C PRO A 54 -2.81 -27.55 -31.66
N GLU A 55 -2.41 -26.58 -32.47
CA GLU A 55 -1.25 -26.69 -33.36
C GLU A 55 -0.01 -26.09 -32.68
N GLU A 56 1.08 -26.86 -32.62
CA GLU A 56 2.36 -26.39 -32.11
C GLU A 56 3.03 -25.47 -33.14
N PHE A 57 3.07 -24.19 -32.83
CA PHE A 57 3.91 -23.25 -33.58
C PHE A 57 5.23 -23.06 -32.86
N PRO A 58 6.38 -23.15 -33.57
CA PRO A 58 7.67 -22.84 -32.98
C PRO A 58 7.72 -21.33 -32.69
N MET A 59 7.68 -20.97 -31.42
CA MET A 59 7.99 -19.61 -31.00
C MET A 59 9.50 -19.44 -30.84
N GLU A 60 10.13 -18.69 -31.73
CA GLU A 60 11.31 -17.91 -31.37
C GLU A 60 10.81 -16.66 -30.59
N ALA A 61 10.19 -16.90 -29.45
CA ALA A 61 10.04 -15.84 -28.48
C ALA A 61 11.39 -15.68 -27.81
N THR A 62 12.09 -14.63 -28.11
CA THR A 62 13.23 -14.22 -27.32
C THR A 62 12.70 -13.96 -25.91
N GLN A 63 12.85 -14.95 -25.01
CA GLN A 63 12.68 -14.68 -23.58
C GLN A 63 13.53 -13.46 -23.33
N VAL A 64 12.90 -12.37 -22.95
CA VAL A 64 13.64 -11.19 -22.53
C VAL A 64 14.50 -11.68 -21.37
N PRO A 65 15.84 -11.67 -21.49
CA PRO A 65 16.67 -11.97 -20.33
C PRO A 65 16.13 -11.12 -19.20
N GLN A 66 16.21 -11.61 -17.96
CA GLN A 66 15.87 -10.83 -16.75
C GLN A 66 16.85 -9.64 -16.64
N GLN A 67 16.92 -8.82 -17.66
CA GLN A 67 17.69 -7.61 -17.69
C GLN A 67 16.83 -6.60 -16.91
N GLN A 68 17.25 -6.33 -15.69
CA GLN A 68 16.74 -5.22 -14.90
C GLN A 68 16.84 -3.95 -15.75
N ARG A 69 15.76 -3.58 -16.40
CA ARG A 69 15.62 -2.24 -16.95
C ARG A 69 15.29 -1.33 -15.80
N THR A 70 16.33 -0.81 -15.17
CA THR A 70 16.15 0.09 -14.04
C THR A 70 16.02 1.50 -14.59
N ASP A 71 14.84 2.07 -14.47
CA ASP A 71 14.62 3.49 -14.73
C ASP A 71 15.55 4.33 -13.86
N ALA A 72 16.30 5.25 -14.47
CA ALA A 72 17.23 6.14 -13.76
C ALA A 72 16.53 6.98 -12.67
N VAL A 73 15.25 7.32 -12.87
CA VAL A 73 14.45 8.04 -11.87
C VAL A 73 14.21 7.16 -10.65
N LEU A 74 13.83 5.90 -10.84
CA LEU A 74 13.62 4.97 -9.74
C LEU A 74 14.91 4.68 -8.98
N LEU A 75 16.04 4.50 -9.69
CA LEU A 75 17.35 4.34 -9.07
C LEU A 75 17.70 5.54 -8.19
N ASN A 76 17.48 6.75 -8.69
CA ASN A 76 17.74 7.97 -7.95
C ASN A 76 16.84 8.09 -6.70
N LEU A 77 15.57 7.73 -6.80
CA LEU A 77 14.65 7.71 -5.65
C LEU A 77 15.14 6.70 -4.60
N MET A 78 15.45 5.47 -5.00
CA MET A 78 15.93 4.43 -4.09
C MET A 78 17.27 4.82 -3.42
N ALA A 79 18.16 5.50 -4.12
CA ALA A 79 19.44 5.98 -3.58
C ALA A 79 19.28 7.03 -2.47
N GLN A 80 18.12 7.67 -2.37
CA GLN A 80 17.83 8.66 -1.31
C GLN A 80 17.42 8.03 0.02
N VAL A 81 17.12 6.74 0.06
CA VAL A 81 16.80 6.01 1.29
C VAL A 81 18.07 5.82 2.11
N GLN A 82 18.10 6.40 3.31
CA GLN A 82 19.27 6.43 4.17
C GLN A 82 19.06 5.62 5.44
N ALA A 83 20.01 4.72 5.76
CA ALA A 83 19.95 3.88 6.94
C ALA A 83 19.87 4.72 8.24
N ASP A 84 20.68 5.76 8.34
CA ASP A 84 20.74 6.59 9.54
C ASP A 84 19.41 7.29 9.83
N ARG A 85 18.69 7.73 8.79
CA ARG A 85 17.36 8.34 8.92
C ARG A 85 16.32 7.33 9.39
N LEU A 86 16.29 6.15 8.77
CA LEU A 86 15.39 5.07 9.18
C LEU A 86 15.64 4.68 10.63
N MET A 87 16.90 4.46 11.00
CA MET A 87 17.26 4.10 12.37
C MET A 87 16.99 5.22 13.38
N ALA A 88 17.09 6.49 12.98
CA ALA A 88 16.72 7.62 13.83
C ALA A 88 15.21 7.62 14.14
N HIS A 89 14.36 7.34 13.16
CA HIS A 89 12.91 7.22 13.37
C HIS A 89 12.57 6.02 14.27
N VAL A 90 13.19 4.86 14.05
CA VAL A 90 13.00 3.69 14.92
C VAL A 90 13.43 3.99 16.35
N ASN A 91 14.60 4.63 16.54
CA ASN A 91 15.09 5.01 17.85
C ASN A 91 14.15 5.98 18.59
N ALA A 92 13.59 6.95 17.88
CA ALA A 92 12.61 7.87 18.44
C ALA A 92 11.34 7.13 18.91
N LEU A 93 10.81 6.23 18.09
CA LEU A 93 9.60 5.47 18.39
C LEU A 93 9.83 4.46 19.54
N GLU A 94 10.96 3.76 19.59
CA GLU A 94 11.35 2.91 20.74
C GLU A 94 11.47 3.74 22.01
N GLY A 95 12.00 4.96 21.90
CA GLY A 95 12.22 5.89 23.02
C GLY A 95 10.95 6.32 23.74
N PHE A 96 9.76 6.16 23.14
CA PHE A 96 8.48 6.41 23.81
C PHE A 96 8.10 5.35 24.84
N PHE A 97 8.92 4.34 25.06
CA PHE A 97 8.83 3.28 26.06
C PHE A 97 7.74 2.25 25.78
N THR A 98 6.53 2.68 25.51
CA THR A 98 5.39 1.91 25.01
C THR A 98 4.56 2.80 24.09
N ARG A 99 3.96 2.20 23.09
CA ARG A 99 2.99 2.87 22.21
C ARG A 99 1.63 2.17 22.28
N HIS A 100 1.39 1.53 23.45
CA HIS A 100 0.14 0.85 23.71
C HIS A 100 -1.06 1.79 23.52
N PHE A 101 -2.12 1.33 22.86
CA PHE A 101 -3.30 2.14 22.51
C PHE A 101 -3.94 2.90 23.70
N ASN A 102 -3.76 2.41 24.92
CA ASN A 102 -4.26 3.01 26.15
C ASN A 102 -3.13 3.49 27.07
N SER A 103 -1.93 3.68 26.56
CA SER A 103 -0.85 4.23 27.38
C SER A 103 -1.14 5.68 27.68
N ALA A 104 -1.41 5.97 28.97
CA ALA A 104 -1.52 7.35 29.44
C ALA A 104 -0.18 8.04 29.29
N GLY A 105 -0.17 9.22 28.67
CA GLY A 105 1.03 10.01 28.51
C GLY A 105 1.62 10.38 29.87
N GLY A 106 2.74 9.76 30.22
CA GLY A 106 3.57 10.19 31.35
C GLY A 106 4.29 11.52 31.08
N GLY A 107 3.57 12.51 30.50
CA GLY A 107 4.14 13.73 29.94
C GLY A 107 4.38 13.62 28.42
N SER A 108 4.93 14.66 27.80
CA SER A 108 5.07 14.79 26.33
C SER A 108 6.01 13.76 25.65
N ASN A 109 6.67 12.88 26.42
CA ASN A 109 7.77 12.05 25.92
C ASN A 109 7.53 10.55 26.01
N ARG A 110 6.32 10.08 26.30
CA ARG A 110 5.97 8.66 26.43
C ARG A 110 4.58 8.37 25.92
N GLY A 111 4.36 7.11 25.54
CA GLY A 111 3.05 6.60 25.20
C GLY A 111 2.60 6.89 23.75
N ILE A 112 1.38 6.47 23.46
CA ILE A 112 0.79 6.53 22.14
C ILE A 112 0.66 7.97 21.63
N ASP A 113 0.29 8.94 22.49
CA ASP A 113 0.14 10.34 22.10
C ASP A 113 1.47 10.99 21.73
N ALA A 114 2.56 10.64 22.44
CA ALA A 114 3.90 11.12 22.09
C ALA A 114 4.35 10.60 20.73
N ALA A 115 4.07 9.33 20.43
CA ALA A 115 4.35 8.74 19.14
C ALA A 115 3.50 9.38 18.01
N ALA A 116 2.21 9.61 18.24
CA ALA A 116 1.34 10.31 17.31
C ALA A 116 1.85 11.73 17.00
N ASN A 117 2.20 12.49 18.04
CA ASN A 117 2.73 13.84 17.90
C ASN A 117 4.08 13.85 17.15
N TYR A 118 4.94 12.87 17.39
CA TYR A 118 6.18 12.71 16.64
C TYR A 118 5.91 12.52 15.15
N ILE A 119 5.00 11.63 14.76
CA ILE A 119 4.66 11.38 13.36
C ILE A 119 4.03 12.63 12.72
N ILE A 120 3.13 13.33 13.42
CA ILE A 120 2.56 14.60 12.97
C ILE A 120 3.67 15.62 12.70
N ASN A 121 4.64 15.74 13.60
CA ASN A 121 5.75 16.67 13.43
C ASN A 121 6.60 16.30 12.21
N GLN A 122 6.92 15.02 12.01
CA GLN A 122 7.66 14.57 10.84
C GLN A 122 6.90 14.85 9.54
N PHE A 123 5.58 14.62 9.50
CA PHE A 123 4.78 14.98 8.33
C PHE A 123 4.66 16.49 8.12
N ASN A 124 4.64 17.29 9.19
CA ASN A 124 4.68 18.75 9.07
C ASN A 124 6.02 19.25 8.50
N GLU A 125 7.15 18.68 8.94
CA GLU A 125 8.47 18.98 8.36
C GLU A 125 8.52 18.61 6.87
N ILE A 126 7.92 17.47 6.48
CA ILE A 126 7.80 17.07 5.08
C ILE A 126 6.92 18.06 4.31
N ARG A 127 5.76 18.48 4.86
CA ARG A 127 4.87 19.46 4.25
C ARG A 127 5.59 20.77 3.96
N ASP A 128 6.37 21.25 4.92
CA ASP A 128 7.04 22.56 4.82
C ASP A 128 8.17 22.53 3.77
N GLN A 129 8.63 21.34 3.37
CA GLN A 129 9.68 21.13 2.37
C GLN A 129 9.13 20.54 1.06
N ALA A 130 7.84 20.23 1.00
CA ALA A 130 7.23 19.56 -0.15
C ALA A 130 7.23 20.43 -1.40
N TYR A 131 7.41 19.79 -2.56
CA TYR A 131 7.36 20.44 -3.85
C TYR A 131 6.03 21.21 -4.02
N GLN A 132 6.13 22.52 -4.24
CA GLN A 132 4.98 23.43 -4.43
C GLN A 132 3.91 23.36 -3.30
N GLY A 133 4.25 22.90 -2.11
CA GLY A 133 3.31 22.82 -0.99
C GLY A 133 2.16 21.83 -1.19
N ASN A 134 2.32 20.80 -2.03
CA ASN A 134 1.29 19.84 -2.38
C ASN A 134 1.11 18.70 -1.35
N PHE A 135 1.66 18.84 -0.16
CA PHE A 135 1.53 17.87 0.94
C PHE A 135 0.65 18.45 2.06
N ALA A 136 -0.38 17.72 2.45
CA ALA A 136 -1.26 18.06 3.56
C ALA A 136 -1.11 17.06 4.71
N VAL A 137 -1.30 17.53 5.95
CA VAL A 137 -1.28 16.68 7.15
C VAL A 137 -2.63 16.73 7.83
N LEU A 138 -3.21 15.58 8.09
CA LEU A 138 -4.51 15.40 8.74
C LEU A 138 -4.38 14.39 9.89
N SER A 139 -5.32 14.43 10.82
CA SER A 139 -5.51 13.37 11.80
C SER A 139 -6.99 12.99 11.86
N GLN A 140 -7.25 11.71 12.09
CA GLN A 140 -8.59 11.17 12.32
C GLN A 140 -8.63 10.59 13.71
N ASP A 141 -9.39 11.20 14.59
CA ASP A 141 -9.69 10.65 15.91
C ASP A 141 -10.73 9.54 15.77
N PHE A 142 -10.55 8.44 16.49
CA PHE A 142 -11.53 7.35 16.52
C PHE A 142 -11.64 6.72 17.90
N PRO A 143 -12.85 6.25 18.28
CA PRO A 143 -13.04 5.55 19.55
C PRO A 143 -12.44 4.15 19.50
N VAL A 144 -11.72 3.78 20.55
CA VAL A 144 -11.17 2.45 20.78
C VAL A 144 -11.89 1.82 21.97
N ARG A 145 -12.31 0.57 21.80
CA ARG A 145 -12.93 -0.23 22.85
C ARG A 145 -12.23 -1.57 22.97
N TRP A 146 -11.73 -1.88 24.17
CA TRP A 146 -11.06 -3.14 24.46
C TRP A 146 -11.32 -3.56 25.91
N GLY A 147 -12.09 -4.63 26.13
CA GLY A 147 -12.59 -4.97 27.46
C GLY A 147 -13.37 -3.80 28.07
N ASP A 148 -12.98 -3.39 29.25
CA ASP A 148 -13.57 -2.24 29.96
C ASP A 148 -12.93 -0.90 29.58
N VAL A 149 -11.89 -0.90 28.71
CA VAL A 149 -11.20 0.30 28.27
C VAL A 149 -11.98 1.00 27.16
N ASN A 150 -12.25 2.29 27.34
CA ASN A 150 -12.76 3.17 26.30
C ASN A 150 -11.84 4.39 26.20
N THR A 151 -11.22 4.59 25.06
CA THR A 151 -10.28 5.68 24.82
C THR A 151 -10.42 6.21 23.38
N ILE A 152 -9.73 7.28 23.08
CA ILE A 152 -9.65 7.84 21.73
C ILE A 152 -8.22 7.65 21.21
N ASN A 153 -8.08 7.11 20.03
CA ASN A 153 -6.82 7.02 19.31
C ASN A 153 -6.89 7.83 18.01
N LYS A 154 -5.77 7.92 17.32
CA LYS A 154 -5.65 8.71 16.08
C LYS A 154 -5.03 7.88 14.96
N ASN A 155 -5.54 8.06 13.75
CA ASN A 155 -4.79 7.79 12.53
C ASN A 155 -4.15 9.09 12.06
N ILE A 156 -2.88 9.05 11.67
CA ILE A 156 -2.15 10.21 11.16
C ILE A 156 -2.01 10.07 9.65
N VAL A 157 -2.42 11.09 8.91
CA VAL A 157 -2.53 11.03 7.45
C VAL A 157 -1.71 12.14 6.80
N GLY A 158 -0.75 11.76 5.96
CA GLY A 158 -0.11 12.64 5.00
C GLY A 158 -0.75 12.45 3.62
N VAL A 159 -1.07 13.52 2.92
CA VAL A 159 -1.66 13.48 1.58
C VAL A 159 -0.79 14.27 0.62
N LEU A 160 -0.13 13.58 -0.28
CA LEU A 160 0.60 14.15 -1.41
C LEU A 160 -0.35 14.18 -2.61
N THR A 161 -0.86 15.37 -2.91
CA THR A 161 -1.85 15.54 -3.98
C THR A 161 -1.24 15.30 -5.36
N GLY A 162 -1.86 14.42 -6.13
CA GLY A 162 -1.45 14.12 -7.50
C GLY A 162 -1.76 15.25 -8.48
N THR A 163 -1.01 15.30 -9.57
CA THR A 163 -1.13 16.33 -10.61
C THR A 163 -2.15 16.01 -11.69
N GLU A 164 -2.57 14.74 -11.80
CA GLU A 164 -3.52 14.29 -12.83
C GLU A 164 -4.85 13.87 -12.20
N ALA A 165 -5.92 14.58 -12.53
CA ALA A 165 -7.26 14.24 -12.05
C ALA A 165 -7.65 12.82 -12.50
N GLY A 166 -8.10 12.00 -11.55
CA GLY A 166 -8.51 10.62 -11.80
C GLY A 166 -7.35 9.65 -12.07
N ALA A 167 -6.10 10.03 -11.78
CA ALA A 167 -4.96 9.10 -11.83
C ALA A 167 -5.01 8.02 -10.74
N GLY A 168 -5.88 8.18 -9.76
CA GLY A 168 -6.06 7.23 -8.68
C GLY A 168 -5.40 7.65 -7.37
N ILE A 169 -5.52 6.78 -6.36
CA ILE A 169 -4.94 6.99 -5.03
C ILE A 169 -4.17 5.75 -4.62
N ILE A 170 -2.88 5.94 -4.32
CA ILE A 170 -2.02 4.92 -3.74
C ILE A 170 -1.90 5.21 -2.25
N LEU A 171 -2.23 4.24 -1.40
CA LEU A 171 -2.10 4.36 0.05
C LEU A 171 -0.92 3.51 0.53
N ILE A 172 -0.05 4.12 1.32
CA ILE A 172 1.04 3.45 2.02
C ILE A 172 0.71 3.52 3.51
N GLY A 173 0.71 2.37 4.19
CA GLY A 173 0.31 2.28 5.59
C GLY A 173 1.31 1.53 6.46
N ALA A 174 1.32 1.89 7.75
CA ALA A 174 1.98 1.16 8.82
C ALA A 174 1.30 1.50 10.14
N HIS A 175 1.16 0.55 11.06
CA HIS A 175 0.68 0.89 12.40
C HIS A 175 1.80 1.43 13.28
N TYR A 176 1.44 2.29 14.22
CA TYR A 176 2.43 2.91 15.10
C TYR A 176 2.28 2.54 16.57
N ASP A 177 1.19 1.86 16.94
CA ASP A 177 1.04 1.28 18.26
C ASP A 177 1.98 0.06 18.45
N SER A 178 2.18 -0.31 19.70
CA SER A 178 2.95 -1.50 20.11
C SER A 178 2.38 -2.05 21.39
N ILE A 179 2.52 -3.35 21.61
CA ILE A 179 2.08 -4.03 22.83
C ILE A 179 3.22 -4.88 23.44
N SER A 180 3.07 -5.23 24.70
CA SER A 180 3.85 -6.29 25.35
C SER A 180 3.15 -7.65 25.15
N SER A 181 3.73 -8.71 25.69
CA SER A 181 3.09 -10.04 25.69
C SER A 181 1.75 -10.08 26.45
N ASP A 182 1.51 -9.14 27.34
CA ASP A 182 0.18 -8.89 27.92
C ASP A 182 -0.43 -7.69 27.19
N VAL A 183 -1.42 -7.95 26.35
CA VAL A 183 -2.16 -6.93 25.58
C VAL A 183 -2.90 -5.91 26.45
N ASN A 184 -3.04 -6.15 27.75
CA ASN A 184 -3.66 -5.21 28.69
C ASN A 184 -2.62 -4.37 29.46
N ASP A 185 -1.33 -4.66 29.32
CA ASP A 185 -0.27 -3.91 29.97
C ASP A 185 0.01 -2.60 29.24
N ASN A 186 -0.62 -1.54 29.69
CA ASN A 186 -0.53 -0.21 29.10
C ASN A 186 0.63 0.64 29.67
N VAL A 187 1.43 0.10 30.58
CA VAL A 187 2.52 0.81 31.27
C VAL A 187 3.88 0.13 31.15
N GLY A 188 3.90 -1.16 30.83
CA GLY A 188 5.10 -1.95 30.63
C GLY A 188 5.91 -1.51 29.42
N PHE A 189 7.16 -1.94 29.38
CA PHE A 189 8.04 -1.64 28.27
C PHE A 189 7.70 -2.48 27.03
N ALA A 190 7.19 -1.83 26.01
CA ALA A 190 6.82 -2.41 24.72
C ALA A 190 7.50 -1.64 23.57
N PRO A 191 8.80 -1.90 23.33
CA PRO A 191 9.61 -1.09 22.41
C PRO A 191 9.12 -1.17 20.96
N GLY A 192 8.66 -2.33 20.48
CA GLY A 192 8.10 -2.52 19.15
C GLY A 192 8.99 -1.95 18.04
N ALA A 193 10.30 -2.23 18.07
CA ALA A 193 11.22 -1.65 17.12
C ALA A 193 11.02 -2.23 15.71
N ASN A 194 10.85 -3.54 15.61
CA ASN A 194 10.49 -4.19 14.35
C ASN A 194 8.98 -4.19 14.12
N ASP A 195 8.21 -4.40 15.19
CA ASP A 195 6.76 -4.42 15.23
C ASP A 195 6.17 -3.19 15.98
N ASN A 196 5.90 -2.01 15.33
CA ASN A 196 6.13 -1.77 13.91
C ASN A 196 6.76 -0.39 13.69
N ALA A 197 7.76 -0.02 14.51
CA ALA A 197 8.51 1.21 14.27
C ALA A 197 9.31 1.13 12.96
N SER A 198 9.66 -0.08 12.48
CA SER A 198 10.31 -0.30 11.20
C SER A 198 9.44 0.15 10.02
N GLY A 199 8.16 -0.21 10.02
CA GLY A 199 7.18 0.21 9.00
C GLY A 199 6.91 1.71 9.05
N VAL A 200 6.78 2.30 10.25
CA VAL A 200 6.57 3.75 10.41
C VAL A 200 7.79 4.54 9.95
N ALA A 201 9.01 4.08 10.24
CA ALA A 201 10.24 4.70 9.75
C ALA A 201 10.28 4.72 8.21
N ALA A 202 9.95 3.60 7.58
CA ALA A 202 9.86 3.51 6.13
C ALA A 202 8.74 4.43 5.57
N LEU A 203 7.58 4.50 6.21
CA LEU A 203 6.47 5.37 5.84
C LEU A 203 6.89 6.85 5.78
N ILE A 204 7.56 7.34 6.83
CA ILE A 204 8.05 8.72 6.91
C ILE A 204 9.11 8.97 5.83
N GLU A 205 10.06 8.06 5.65
CA GLU A 205 11.14 8.23 4.67
C GLU A 205 10.61 8.20 3.21
N ILE A 206 9.66 7.33 2.90
CA ILE A 206 9.00 7.28 1.59
C ILE A 206 8.22 8.58 1.34
N ALA A 207 7.49 9.08 2.35
CA ALA A 207 6.77 10.36 2.26
C ALA A 207 7.73 11.52 1.98
N ARG A 208 8.86 11.56 2.69
CA ARG A 208 9.92 12.57 2.47
C ARG A 208 10.43 12.56 1.04
N ILE A 209 10.74 11.39 0.50
CA ILE A 209 11.33 11.26 -0.83
C ILE A 209 10.30 11.60 -1.93
N LEU A 210 9.10 11.05 -1.84
CA LEU A 210 8.07 11.26 -2.88
C LEU A 210 7.54 12.70 -2.90
N SER A 211 7.51 13.39 -1.76
CA SER A 211 7.02 14.77 -1.67
C SER A 211 7.93 15.80 -2.34
N GLN A 212 9.19 15.44 -2.64
CA GLN A 212 10.14 16.38 -3.28
C GLN A 212 9.89 16.61 -4.77
N ARG A 213 8.92 15.93 -5.36
CA ARG A 213 8.60 16.02 -6.78
C ARG A 213 7.12 15.76 -7.04
N PRO A 214 6.56 16.24 -8.16
CA PRO A 214 5.19 15.95 -8.51
C PRO A 214 5.01 14.43 -8.74
N GLN A 215 3.88 13.92 -8.27
CA GLN A 215 3.39 12.57 -8.56
C GLN A 215 2.15 12.71 -9.45
N ARG A 216 1.94 11.80 -10.39
CA ARG A 216 0.75 11.82 -11.23
C ARG A 216 -0.50 11.44 -10.43
N ALA A 217 -0.47 10.31 -9.70
CA ALA A 217 -1.53 9.92 -8.78
C ALA A 217 -1.35 10.56 -7.40
N THR A 218 -2.43 10.67 -6.64
CA THR A 218 -2.38 11.04 -5.22
C THR A 218 -1.74 9.90 -4.42
N VAL A 219 -0.85 10.25 -3.48
CA VAL A 219 -0.28 9.28 -2.54
C VAL A 219 -0.70 9.66 -1.12
N MET A 220 -1.34 8.72 -0.43
CA MET A 220 -1.71 8.85 0.98
C MET A 220 -0.74 8.04 1.85
N PHE A 221 -0.26 8.64 2.91
CA PHE A 221 0.59 8.01 3.92
C PHE A 221 -0.19 7.94 5.22
N VAL A 222 -0.43 6.74 5.73
CA VAL A 222 -1.28 6.57 6.92
C VAL A 222 -0.54 5.78 7.99
N ALA A 223 -0.31 6.42 9.14
CA ALA A 223 0.10 5.72 10.36
C ALA A 223 -1.17 5.36 11.14
N PHE A 224 -1.46 4.06 11.24
CA PHE A 224 -2.64 3.54 11.92
C PHE A 224 -2.37 3.36 13.42
N GLY A 225 -3.34 3.75 14.25
CA GLY A 225 -3.33 3.44 15.68
C GLY A 225 -4.15 2.20 15.99
N ALA A 226 -3.85 1.55 17.11
CA ALA A 226 -4.63 0.44 17.65
C ALA A 226 -4.81 -0.75 16.67
N GLU A 227 -3.77 -1.07 15.92
CA GLU A 227 -3.70 -2.26 15.07
C GLU A 227 -3.69 -3.53 15.93
N GLU A 228 -2.86 -3.55 16.96
CA GLU A 228 -2.57 -4.68 17.84
C GLU A 228 -3.81 -5.21 18.58
N ILE A 229 -4.85 -4.42 18.63
CA ILE A 229 -6.15 -4.79 19.20
C ILE A 229 -7.22 -4.86 18.11
N GLN A 230 -6.99 -5.73 17.13
CA GLN A 230 -7.92 -6.03 16.03
C GLN A 230 -8.08 -4.91 15.00
N ARG A 231 -7.01 -4.17 14.71
CA ARG A 231 -6.94 -3.19 13.60
C ARG A 231 -7.99 -2.07 13.70
N GLN A 232 -8.32 -1.62 14.92
CA GLN A 232 -9.42 -0.65 15.10
C GLN A 232 -9.17 0.65 14.34
N GLY A 233 -7.90 1.06 14.17
CA GLY A 233 -7.55 2.26 13.41
C GLY A 233 -7.86 2.13 11.92
N SER A 234 -7.41 1.08 11.26
CA SER A 234 -7.70 0.88 9.83
C SER A 234 -9.19 0.63 9.58
N ILE A 235 -9.89 -0.07 10.50
CA ILE A 235 -11.34 -0.23 10.43
C ILE A 235 -12.05 1.13 10.50
N ALA A 236 -11.66 1.99 11.44
CA ALA A 236 -12.21 3.33 11.54
C ALA A 236 -11.89 4.18 10.31
N PHE A 237 -10.66 4.05 9.77
CA PHE A 237 -10.27 4.79 8.58
C PHE A 237 -11.10 4.42 7.35
N VAL A 238 -11.30 3.14 7.11
CA VAL A 238 -12.14 2.65 6.01
C VAL A 238 -13.60 3.05 6.21
N ARG A 239 -14.16 2.72 7.38
CA ARG A 239 -15.59 2.89 7.66
C ARG A 239 -16.02 4.34 7.77
N ASP A 240 -15.22 5.19 8.46
CA ASP A 240 -15.63 6.52 8.86
C ASP A 240 -15.00 7.63 8.00
N TYR A 241 -13.94 7.31 7.24
CA TYR A 241 -13.28 8.31 6.38
C TYR A 241 -13.39 7.96 4.89
N LEU A 242 -12.95 6.77 4.46
CA LEU A 242 -12.93 6.45 3.01
C LEU A 242 -14.33 6.27 2.44
N LEU A 243 -15.14 5.38 3.02
CA LEU A 243 -16.45 5.02 2.47
C LEU A 243 -17.45 6.20 2.46
N PRO A 244 -17.59 7.00 3.53
CA PRO A 244 -18.53 8.13 3.54
C PRO A 244 -18.16 9.24 2.55
N ASN A 245 -16.87 9.40 2.27
CA ASN A 245 -16.35 10.40 1.32
C ASN A 245 -16.20 9.86 -0.12
N ASN A 246 -16.64 8.63 -0.41
CA ASN A 246 -16.49 7.96 -1.70
C ASN A 246 -15.03 7.94 -2.21
N ILE A 247 -14.07 7.88 -1.30
CA ILE A 247 -12.65 7.80 -1.64
C ILE A 247 -12.33 6.35 -2.01
N ARG A 248 -11.84 6.15 -3.23
CA ARG A 248 -11.42 4.84 -3.74
C ARG A 248 -9.90 4.75 -3.69
N ILE A 249 -9.42 3.67 -3.08
CA ILE A 249 -8.00 3.33 -3.06
C ILE A 249 -7.72 2.33 -4.19
N ASP A 250 -6.77 2.65 -5.05
CA ASP A 250 -6.38 1.80 -6.18
C ASP A 250 -5.29 0.80 -5.80
N ALA A 251 -4.49 1.11 -4.78
CA ALA A 251 -3.54 0.19 -4.17
C ALA A 251 -3.26 0.60 -2.72
N MET A 252 -3.31 -0.36 -1.79
CA MET A 252 -2.88 -0.17 -0.40
C MET A 252 -1.66 -1.06 -0.13
N LEU A 253 -0.54 -0.41 0.20
CA LEU A 253 0.75 -1.02 0.51
C LEU A 253 0.98 -0.93 2.02
N ASN A 254 0.68 -1.99 2.76
CA ASN A 254 0.89 -2.04 4.21
C ASN A 254 2.26 -2.57 4.55
N MET A 255 3.01 -1.86 5.36
CA MET A 255 4.31 -2.29 5.88
C MET A 255 4.15 -2.69 7.35
N ASP A 256 4.51 -3.93 7.66
CA ASP A 256 4.37 -4.43 9.02
C ASP A 256 5.42 -5.51 9.24
N ILE A 257 6.39 -5.20 10.13
CA ILE A 257 7.58 -6.00 10.43
C ILE A 257 8.50 -6.12 9.20
N ILE A 258 9.25 -5.06 8.89
CA ILE A 258 10.13 -5.04 7.69
C ILE A 258 11.61 -4.76 8.03
N GLY A 259 12.01 -4.87 9.30
CA GLY A 259 13.28 -4.32 9.76
C GLY A 259 14.45 -5.29 9.92
N SER A 260 14.22 -6.60 10.03
CA SER A 260 15.27 -7.53 10.44
C SER A 260 15.56 -8.64 9.42
N SER A 261 14.55 -9.41 9.02
CA SER A 261 14.75 -10.64 8.22
C SER A 261 15.76 -11.62 8.83
N THR A 262 15.60 -11.84 10.13
CA THR A 262 16.43 -12.77 10.91
C THR A 262 15.51 -13.80 11.57
N GLY A 263 15.73 -15.07 11.26
CA GLY A 263 14.95 -16.17 11.83
C GLY A 263 15.41 -16.58 13.23
N PRO A 264 14.65 -17.51 13.88
CA PRO A 264 14.89 -17.91 15.28
C PRO A 264 16.29 -18.48 15.53
N ASN A 265 16.92 -19.07 14.53
CA ASN A 265 18.25 -19.67 14.63
C ASN A 265 19.37 -18.73 14.12
N GLY A 266 19.08 -17.43 13.95
CA GLY A 266 20.03 -16.46 13.45
C GLY A 266 20.27 -16.49 11.94
N GLN A 267 19.56 -17.34 11.18
CA GLN A 267 19.62 -17.32 9.72
C GLN A 267 19.01 -16.02 9.17
N THR A 268 19.58 -15.51 8.08
CA THR A 268 19.13 -14.26 7.45
C THR A 268 18.81 -14.45 5.97
N ILE A 269 17.83 -13.72 5.49
CA ILE A 269 17.50 -13.63 4.05
C ILE A 269 17.49 -12.15 3.67
N ASP A 270 18.53 -11.69 2.97
CA ASP A 270 18.79 -10.28 2.74
C ASP A 270 18.23 -9.71 1.44
N ASN A 271 17.89 -10.57 0.51
CA ASN A 271 17.52 -10.22 -0.86
C ASN A 271 16.06 -10.56 -1.19
N GLN A 272 15.23 -10.74 -0.17
CA GLN A 272 13.82 -11.08 -0.36
C GLN A 272 12.94 -10.37 0.68
N ILE A 273 11.74 -9.99 0.27
CA ILE A 273 10.65 -9.56 1.13
C ILE A 273 9.40 -10.36 0.77
N ARG A 274 8.57 -10.72 1.75
CA ARG A 274 7.29 -11.38 1.48
C ARG A 274 6.20 -10.33 1.28
N VAL A 275 5.27 -10.65 0.38
CA VAL A 275 4.06 -9.87 0.16
C VAL A 275 2.85 -10.77 0.27
N TYR A 276 2.02 -10.52 1.27
CA TYR A 276 0.77 -11.24 1.48
C TYR A 276 -0.37 -10.55 0.74
N SER A 277 -1.15 -11.36 0.04
CA SER A 277 -2.42 -10.96 -0.57
C SER A 277 -3.45 -12.04 -0.26
N ASN A 278 -4.71 -11.66 -0.16
CA ASN A 278 -5.74 -12.59 0.24
C ASN A 278 -6.41 -13.27 -0.97
N ASP A 279 -6.97 -14.46 -0.72
CA ASP A 279 -7.83 -15.17 -1.67
C ASP A 279 -9.11 -14.37 -1.99
N PRO A 280 -9.73 -14.62 -3.13
CA PRO A 280 -9.39 -15.67 -4.11
C PRO A 280 -8.21 -15.29 -5.03
N ASN A 281 -7.75 -16.27 -5.85
CA ASN A 281 -6.60 -16.09 -6.74
C ASN A 281 -6.82 -15.02 -7.83
N ASP A 282 -8.05 -14.66 -8.13
CA ASP A 282 -8.49 -13.59 -9.03
C ASP A 282 -8.83 -12.27 -8.31
N SER A 283 -8.55 -12.17 -7.00
CA SER A 283 -8.81 -10.95 -6.25
C SER A 283 -7.95 -9.77 -6.74
N ASN A 284 -8.48 -8.55 -6.57
CA ASN A 284 -7.72 -7.34 -6.88
C ASN A 284 -6.44 -7.22 -6.04
N SER A 285 -6.45 -7.72 -4.80
CA SER A 285 -5.27 -7.76 -3.93
C SER A 285 -4.21 -8.71 -4.46
N ARG A 286 -4.62 -9.87 -5.01
CA ARG A 286 -3.70 -10.82 -5.64
C ARG A 286 -3.10 -10.23 -6.92
N GLN A 287 -3.89 -9.51 -7.71
CA GLN A 287 -3.40 -8.83 -8.91
C GLN A 287 -2.43 -7.69 -8.56
N LEU A 288 -2.69 -6.96 -7.48
CA LEU A 288 -1.74 -5.98 -6.96
C LEU A 288 -0.42 -6.66 -6.55
N ALA A 289 -0.47 -7.75 -5.80
CA ALA A 289 0.74 -8.49 -5.39
C ALA A 289 1.56 -8.99 -6.59
N ARG A 290 0.90 -9.44 -7.67
CA ARG A 290 1.55 -9.81 -8.94
C ARG A 290 2.21 -8.63 -9.62
N THR A 291 1.53 -7.48 -9.63
CA THR A 291 2.11 -6.22 -10.14
C THR A 291 3.38 -5.86 -9.36
N LEU A 292 3.35 -5.94 -8.03
CA LEU A 292 4.48 -5.63 -7.16
C LEU A 292 5.66 -6.61 -7.36
N ASN A 293 5.36 -7.90 -7.52
CA ASN A 293 6.37 -8.92 -7.83
C ASN A 293 7.09 -8.57 -9.14
N LEU A 294 6.35 -8.17 -10.17
CA LEU A 294 6.92 -7.77 -11.45
C LEU A 294 7.70 -6.46 -11.35
N ILE A 295 7.23 -5.47 -10.59
CA ILE A 295 7.96 -4.22 -10.33
C ILE A 295 9.30 -4.53 -9.67
N ALA A 296 9.32 -5.35 -8.64
CA ALA A 296 10.56 -5.74 -7.97
C ALA A 296 11.53 -6.43 -8.93
N LEU A 297 11.05 -7.39 -9.71
CA LEU A 297 11.84 -8.12 -10.69
C LEU A 297 12.51 -7.18 -11.72
N ARG A 298 11.81 -6.12 -12.13
CA ARG A 298 12.30 -5.23 -13.22
C ARG A 298 13.07 -4.01 -12.72
N HIS A 299 12.72 -3.50 -11.54
CA HIS A 299 13.15 -2.17 -11.13
C HIS A 299 13.91 -2.13 -9.80
N VAL A 300 13.90 -3.21 -9.01
CA VAL A 300 14.59 -3.22 -7.72
C VAL A 300 15.79 -4.15 -7.76
N PRO A 301 17.01 -3.61 -7.83
CA PRO A 301 18.21 -4.42 -7.77
C PRO A 301 18.32 -5.19 -6.45
N ASP A 302 18.79 -6.43 -6.53
CA ASP A 302 19.14 -7.27 -5.38
C ASP A 302 18.03 -7.50 -4.35
N MET A 303 16.74 -7.30 -4.75
CA MET A 303 15.60 -7.57 -3.90
C MET A 303 14.47 -8.22 -4.69
N SER A 304 13.97 -9.34 -4.22
CA SER A 304 12.85 -10.05 -4.81
C SER A 304 11.64 -10.02 -3.88
N ILE A 305 10.44 -10.04 -4.46
CA ILE A 305 9.20 -10.25 -3.72
C ILE A 305 8.83 -11.73 -3.79
N LYS A 306 8.66 -12.37 -2.63
CA LYS A 306 8.00 -13.66 -2.51
C LYS A 306 6.52 -13.41 -2.25
N LEU A 307 5.69 -13.71 -3.25
CA LEU A 307 4.25 -13.61 -3.09
C LEU A 307 3.71 -14.77 -2.24
N GLU A 308 3.02 -14.43 -1.17
CA GLU A 308 2.33 -15.38 -0.29
C GLU A 308 0.83 -15.26 -0.52
N ALA A 309 0.23 -16.40 -0.88
CA ALA A 309 -1.19 -16.44 -1.26
C ALA A 309 -2.12 -16.43 -0.05
N GLN A 310 -1.64 -16.86 1.10
CA GLN A 310 -2.42 -17.00 2.34
C GLN A 310 -1.54 -16.62 3.53
N ALA A 311 -2.16 -16.18 4.61
CA ALA A 311 -1.45 -15.99 5.87
C ALA A 311 -0.75 -17.29 6.31
N ASP A 312 0.44 -17.17 6.85
CA ASP A 312 1.25 -18.31 7.31
C ASP A 312 0.61 -19.07 8.51
N ARG A 313 -0.33 -18.44 9.19
CA ARG A 313 -1.11 -19.01 10.30
C ARG A 313 -2.45 -18.28 10.47
N PRO A 314 -3.48 -18.98 10.99
CA PRO A 314 -4.80 -18.38 11.20
C PRO A 314 -4.73 -17.13 12.08
N GLY A 315 -5.45 -16.07 11.67
CA GLY A 315 -5.58 -14.84 12.44
C GLY A 315 -4.38 -13.89 12.36
N ARG A 316 -3.32 -14.23 11.60
CA ARG A 316 -2.19 -13.34 11.40
C ARG A 316 -2.43 -12.40 10.22
N TYR A 317 -3.21 -11.40 10.51
CA TYR A 317 -3.54 -10.33 9.57
C TYR A 317 -2.97 -9.00 10.10
N SER A 318 -2.85 -8.03 9.22
CA SER A 318 -2.52 -6.65 9.54
C SER A 318 -3.51 -5.72 8.86
N ASP A 319 -3.31 -4.40 8.91
CA ASP A 319 -4.24 -3.39 8.42
C ASP A 319 -4.72 -3.60 6.97
N HIS A 320 -3.91 -4.24 6.11
CA HIS A 320 -4.28 -4.54 4.72
C HIS A 320 -5.56 -5.37 4.58
N ILE A 321 -5.87 -6.26 5.54
CA ILE A 321 -7.06 -7.11 5.45
C ILE A 321 -8.34 -6.29 5.52
N THR A 322 -8.36 -5.22 6.32
CA THR A 322 -9.49 -4.31 6.42
C THR A 322 -9.83 -3.66 5.07
N PHE A 323 -8.80 -3.27 4.32
CA PHE A 323 -8.97 -2.71 2.97
C PHE A 323 -9.42 -3.78 1.97
N HIS A 324 -8.82 -4.96 2.02
CA HIS A 324 -9.21 -6.08 1.18
C HIS A 324 -10.69 -6.46 1.37
N GLU A 325 -11.14 -6.58 2.62
CA GLU A 325 -12.53 -6.90 2.97
C GLU A 325 -13.51 -5.80 2.52
N ALA A 326 -13.06 -4.56 2.46
CA ALA A 326 -13.82 -3.44 1.91
C ALA A 326 -13.80 -3.38 0.37
N GLY A 327 -13.10 -4.31 -0.30
CA GLY A 327 -13.01 -4.42 -1.76
C GLY A 327 -11.91 -3.56 -2.41
N PHE A 328 -11.00 -2.98 -1.62
CA PHE A 328 -9.83 -2.29 -2.13
C PHE A 328 -8.67 -3.26 -2.38
N PRO A 329 -7.86 -3.07 -3.43
CA PRO A 329 -6.62 -3.82 -3.61
C PRO A 329 -5.65 -3.51 -2.46
N ALA A 330 -5.28 -4.51 -1.67
CA ALA A 330 -4.43 -4.30 -0.50
C ALA A 330 -3.49 -5.48 -0.25
N VAL A 331 -2.27 -5.19 0.14
CA VAL A 331 -1.22 -6.17 0.45
C VAL A 331 -0.44 -5.78 1.70
N ARG A 332 0.17 -6.79 2.36
CA ARG A 332 1.12 -6.60 3.45
C ARG A 332 2.53 -6.94 3.00
N PHE A 333 3.47 -6.01 3.16
CA PHE A 333 4.90 -6.28 3.12
C PHE A 333 5.38 -6.70 4.50
N ILE A 334 6.14 -7.77 4.54
CA ILE A 334 6.75 -8.30 5.77
C ILE A 334 8.12 -8.90 5.44
N GLU A 335 9.04 -8.88 6.37
CA GLU A 335 10.38 -9.44 6.20
C GLU A 335 10.37 -10.91 5.75
N ALA A 336 11.42 -11.33 5.02
CA ALA A 336 11.47 -12.66 4.39
C ALA A 336 11.42 -13.81 5.39
N ILE A 337 11.98 -13.61 6.58
CA ILE A 337 11.95 -14.56 7.68
C ILE A 337 11.84 -13.80 9.00
N GLU A 338 11.01 -14.29 9.91
CA GLU A 338 10.71 -13.66 11.19
C GLU A 338 11.31 -14.42 12.37
N SER A 339 11.55 -13.70 13.46
CA SER A 339 11.77 -14.24 14.80
C SER A 339 10.54 -14.01 15.68
N PRO A 340 9.52 -14.88 15.63
CA PRO A 340 8.23 -14.62 16.30
C PRO A 340 8.36 -14.46 17.84
N ASN A 341 9.45 -14.96 18.42
CA ASN A 341 9.71 -14.84 19.85
C ASN A 341 10.19 -13.44 20.29
N LEU A 342 10.43 -12.53 19.36
CA LEU A 342 10.79 -11.13 19.63
C LEU A 342 9.57 -10.22 19.67
N HIS A 343 8.60 -10.45 18.80
CA HIS A 343 7.42 -9.61 18.67
C HIS A 343 6.60 -9.60 19.97
N HIS A 344 6.02 -8.46 20.30
CA HIS A 344 5.24 -8.24 21.52
C HIS A 344 6.04 -8.52 22.82
N THR A 345 7.35 -8.32 22.78
CA THR A 345 8.21 -8.48 23.98
C THR A 345 9.15 -7.28 24.14
N ASP A 346 9.75 -7.16 25.33
CA ASP A 346 10.78 -6.19 25.64
C ASP A 346 12.09 -6.39 24.85
N ARG A 347 12.18 -7.47 24.08
CA ARG A 347 13.33 -7.82 23.22
C ARG A 347 13.20 -7.34 21.79
N ASP A 348 12.03 -6.85 21.37
CA ASP A 348 11.86 -6.23 20.05
C ASP A 348 12.47 -4.83 20.03
N ARG A 349 13.82 -4.78 20.01
CA ARG A 349 14.66 -3.61 20.17
C ARG A 349 15.31 -3.20 18.86
N ILE A 350 15.67 -1.92 18.75
CA ILE A 350 16.44 -1.38 17.63
C ILE A 350 17.72 -2.19 17.35
N THR A 351 18.32 -2.81 18.37
CA THR A 351 19.50 -3.67 18.23
C THR A 351 19.25 -4.98 17.50
N THR A 352 18.00 -5.39 17.33
CA THR A 352 17.62 -6.59 16.57
C THR A 352 17.39 -6.29 15.09
N LEU A 353 17.30 -5.02 14.71
CA LEU A 353 17.12 -4.62 13.33
C LEU A 353 18.42 -4.73 12.54
N ARG A 354 18.25 -4.88 11.22
CA ARG A 354 19.34 -4.92 10.24
C ARG A 354 19.20 -3.73 9.30
N PRO A 355 19.95 -2.63 9.53
CA PRO A 355 19.75 -1.38 8.79
C PRO A 355 19.82 -1.55 7.28
N ALA A 356 20.73 -2.38 6.77
CA ALA A 356 20.87 -2.65 5.35
C ALA A 356 19.64 -3.39 4.76
N TYR A 357 19.00 -4.26 5.53
CA TYR A 357 17.76 -4.92 5.12
C TYR A 357 16.59 -3.93 5.12
N LEU A 358 16.43 -3.15 6.19
CA LEU A 358 15.39 -2.12 6.28
C LEU A 358 15.48 -1.11 5.12
N VAL A 359 16.69 -0.70 4.73
CA VAL A 359 16.91 0.14 3.54
C VAL A 359 16.35 -0.53 2.29
N ARG A 360 16.73 -1.80 2.02
CA ARG A 360 16.27 -2.51 0.82
C ARG A 360 14.76 -2.75 0.82
N ALA A 361 14.19 -3.10 1.97
CA ALA A 361 12.74 -3.23 2.12
C ALA A 361 12.03 -1.90 1.82
N THR A 362 12.52 -0.79 2.39
CA THR A 362 11.99 0.56 2.13
C THR A 362 12.13 0.95 0.65
N GLN A 363 13.27 0.66 0.02
CA GLN A 363 13.50 0.90 -1.41
C GLN A 363 12.51 0.13 -2.28
N THR A 364 12.17 -1.11 -1.90
CA THR A 364 11.21 -1.95 -2.63
C THR A 364 9.80 -1.35 -2.58
N VAL A 365 9.36 -0.90 -1.40
CA VAL A 365 8.05 -0.25 -1.25
C VAL A 365 8.03 1.11 -1.95
N LEU A 366 9.10 1.90 -1.83
CA LEU A 366 9.25 3.19 -2.52
C LEU A 366 9.16 3.04 -4.04
N ALA A 367 9.92 2.10 -4.62
CA ALA A 367 9.88 1.83 -6.06
C ALA A 367 8.48 1.37 -6.50
N SER A 368 7.85 0.49 -5.73
CA SER A 368 6.48 0.03 -5.96
C SER A 368 5.50 1.20 -5.97
N ALA A 369 5.54 2.05 -4.95
CA ALA A 369 4.67 3.22 -4.86
C ALA A 369 4.92 4.22 -6.00
N ALA A 370 6.18 4.48 -6.35
CA ALA A 370 6.55 5.40 -7.43
C ALA A 370 6.06 4.91 -8.79
N VAL A 371 6.19 3.62 -9.07
CA VAL A 371 5.67 2.99 -10.31
C VAL A 371 4.15 3.04 -10.36
N LEU A 372 3.47 2.68 -9.29
CA LEU A 372 2.00 2.72 -9.21
C LEU A 372 1.48 4.15 -9.38
N ALA A 373 2.18 5.14 -8.81
CA ALA A 373 1.76 6.54 -8.89
C ALA A 373 2.06 7.20 -10.24
N ASN A 374 3.12 6.81 -10.95
CA ASN A 374 3.61 7.56 -12.11
C ASN A 374 3.66 6.77 -13.42
N GLY A 375 3.71 5.45 -13.39
CA GLY A 375 3.73 4.62 -14.59
C GLY A 375 2.47 4.76 -15.45
N PRO A 376 2.49 4.43 -16.74
CA PRO A 376 1.31 4.46 -17.60
C PRO A 376 0.14 3.70 -16.97
N ARG A 377 -1.09 4.17 -17.19
CA ARG A 377 -2.28 3.47 -16.69
C ARG A 377 -2.36 2.06 -17.28
N PRO A 378 -2.96 1.10 -16.55
CA PRO A 378 -3.14 -0.23 -17.11
C PRO A 378 -4.00 -0.19 -18.36
N PRO A 379 -3.66 -0.94 -19.42
CA PRO A 379 -4.48 -1.09 -20.61
C PRO A 379 -5.88 -1.62 -20.27
N ARG A 380 -6.84 -1.22 -21.07
CA ARG A 380 -8.24 -1.67 -20.98
C ARG A 380 -8.59 -2.60 -22.12
N SER A 381 -9.77 -3.19 -22.06
CA SER A 381 -10.37 -3.95 -23.15
C SER A 381 -9.48 -5.06 -23.71
N ILE A 382 -8.81 -5.81 -22.80
CA ILE A 382 -8.00 -6.95 -23.21
C ILE A 382 -8.91 -8.04 -23.76
N SER A 383 -8.58 -8.57 -24.94
CA SER A 383 -9.33 -9.62 -25.59
C SER A 383 -8.47 -10.47 -26.51
N LEU A 384 -8.94 -11.66 -26.86
CA LEU A 384 -8.39 -12.52 -27.88
C LEU A 384 -9.22 -12.42 -29.15
N ARG A 385 -8.64 -11.93 -30.25
CA ARG A 385 -9.25 -11.88 -31.57
C ARG A 385 -8.87 -13.12 -32.36
N ASP A 386 -9.84 -13.84 -32.86
CA ASP A 386 -9.64 -14.94 -33.81
C ASP A 386 -9.28 -14.37 -35.21
N ASN A 387 -8.20 -14.87 -35.79
CA ASN A 387 -7.73 -14.44 -37.12
C ASN A 387 -8.34 -15.27 -38.25
N GLY A 388 -9.16 -16.28 -37.96
CA GLY A 388 -9.82 -17.13 -38.94
C GLY A 388 -8.92 -18.19 -39.62
N ASN A 389 -7.65 -18.29 -39.20
CA ASN A 389 -6.64 -19.23 -39.73
C ASN A 389 -6.10 -20.17 -38.66
N GLY A 390 -6.78 -20.29 -37.51
CA GLY A 390 -6.34 -21.06 -36.36
C GLY A 390 -5.39 -20.32 -35.43
N THR A 391 -5.03 -19.09 -35.73
CA THR A 391 -4.24 -18.23 -34.84
C THR A 391 -5.10 -17.22 -34.11
N ARG A 392 -4.60 -16.71 -32.98
CA ARG A 392 -5.27 -15.66 -32.20
C ARG A 392 -4.30 -14.52 -31.92
N THR A 393 -4.84 -13.30 -31.95
CA THR A 393 -4.09 -12.08 -31.58
C THR A 393 -4.63 -11.56 -30.26
N LEU A 394 -3.73 -11.33 -29.29
CA LEU A 394 -4.03 -10.61 -28.06
C LEU A 394 -4.12 -9.12 -28.38
N VAL A 395 -5.25 -8.52 -28.05
CA VAL A 395 -5.56 -7.11 -28.37
C VAL A 395 -5.91 -6.36 -27.09
N TRP A 396 -5.47 -5.12 -26.99
CA TRP A 396 -5.80 -4.21 -25.90
C TRP A 396 -5.89 -2.77 -26.39
N GLU A 397 -6.56 -1.91 -25.61
CA GLU A 397 -6.55 -0.46 -25.88
C GLU A 397 -5.19 0.13 -25.50
N THR A 398 -4.67 0.99 -26.39
CA THR A 398 -3.43 1.71 -26.11
C THR A 398 -3.62 2.68 -24.95
N THR A 399 -2.58 2.84 -24.14
CA THR A 399 -2.58 3.70 -22.97
C THR A 399 -1.77 4.97 -23.25
N PRO A 400 -2.29 6.15 -22.95
CA PRO A 400 -1.53 7.39 -23.07
C PRO A 400 -0.21 7.32 -22.29
N GLY A 401 0.88 7.74 -22.94
CA GLY A 401 2.23 7.71 -22.36
C GLY A 401 2.95 6.37 -22.45
N ALA A 402 2.28 5.28 -22.84
CA ALA A 402 2.94 4.02 -23.13
C ALA A 402 3.52 4.00 -24.54
N VAL A 403 4.79 3.58 -24.67
CA VAL A 403 5.48 3.41 -25.96
C VAL A 403 5.72 1.93 -26.29
N SER A 404 5.65 1.06 -25.29
CA SER A 404 5.69 -0.39 -25.40
C SER A 404 4.82 -1.01 -24.30
N TYR A 405 4.63 -2.32 -24.39
CA TYR A 405 3.82 -3.08 -23.45
C TYR A 405 4.54 -4.31 -22.95
N LEU A 406 4.24 -4.68 -21.72
CA LEU A 406 4.66 -5.92 -21.10
C LEU A 406 3.45 -6.84 -20.99
N VAL A 407 3.51 -7.97 -21.66
CA VAL A 407 2.49 -9.04 -21.57
C VAL A 407 2.97 -10.04 -20.52
N ALA A 408 2.16 -10.25 -19.50
CA ALA A 408 2.43 -11.17 -18.41
C ALA A 408 1.48 -12.37 -18.51
N LEU A 409 2.02 -13.57 -18.50
CA LEU A 409 1.32 -14.83 -18.72
C LEU A 409 1.41 -15.72 -17.49
N ARG A 410 0.26 -16.23 -17.04
CA ARG A 410 0.15 -17.08 -15.86
C ARG A 410 -0.24 -18.49 -16.25
N ALA A 411 0.60 -19.47 -15.85
CA ALA A 411 0.35 -20.88 -16.04
C ALA A 411 -0.81 -21.37 -15.15
N PRO A 412 -1.51 -22.45 -15.52
CA PRO A 412 -2.58 -23.02 -14.73
C PRO A 412 -2.15 -23.33 -13.29
N GLY A 413 -2.97 -22.89 -12.33
CA GLY A 413 -2.73 -23.09 -10.90
C GLY A 413 -1.59 -22.25 -10.28
N SER A 414 -0.88 -21.44 -11.06
CA SER A 414 0.16 -20.54 -10.55
C SER A 414 -0.44 -19.33 -9.83
N VAL A 415 0.22 -18.88 -8.76
CA VAL A 415 -0.15 -17.64 -8.05
C VAL A 415 0.56 -16.42 -8.63
N ILE A 416 1.63 -16.60 -9.42
CA ILE A 416 2.42 -15.54 -10.06
C ILE A 416 2.35 -15.67 -11.58
N PHE A 417 2.70 -14.60 -12.29
CA PHE A 417 2.99 -14.69 -13.71
C PHE A 417 4.33 -15.40 -13.91
N ASN A 418 4.37 -16.35 -14.83
CA ASN A 418 5.50 -17.20 -15.06
C ASN A 418 6.38 -16.75 -16.22
N GLU A 419 5.77 -16.08 -17.18
CA GLU A 419 6.45 -15.60 -18.39
C GLU A 419 6.03 -14.15 -18.68
N TYR A 420 6.98 -13.41 -19.27
CA TYR A 420 6.83 -12.00 -19.60
C TYR A 420 7.41 -11.72 -20.98
N PHE A 421 6.68 -10.95 -21.79
CA PHE A 421 7.12 -10.56 -23.14
C PHE A 421 6.97 -9.06 -23.31
N GLU A 422 8.02 -8.41 -23.81
CA GLU A 422 7.92 -7.04 -24.29
C GLU A 422 7.39 -7.02 -25.72
N VAL A 423 6.37 -6.17 -25.92
CA VAL A 423 5.76 -5.94 -27.21
C VAL A 423 5.93 -4.47 -27.57
N ASN A 424 6.72 -4.22 -28.60
CA ASN A 424 6.86 -2.89 -29.17
C ASN A 424 5.67 -2.65 -30.09
N SER A 425 4.72 -1.84 -29.62
CA SER A 425 3.54 -1.48 -30.41
C SER A 425 3.62 -0.04 -30.82
N ASN A 426 3.59 0.21 -32.12
CA ASN A 426 3.62 1.56 -32.64
C ASN A 426 2.22 2.18 -32.79
N SER A 427 1.14 1.41 -32.67
CA SER A 427 -0.21 1.96 -32.89
C SER A 427 -1.40 1.11 -32.47
N SER A 428 -1.29 -0.23 -32.33
CA SER A 428 -2.47 -1.09 -32.19
C SER A 428 -2.57 -1.86 -30.86
N GLY A 429 -1.52 -1.93 -30.07
CA GLY A 429 -1.53 -2.72 -28.84
C GLY A 429 -1.87 -4.19 -29.08
N ALA A 430 -1.36 -4.77 -30.16
CA ALA A 430 -1.62 -6.17 -30.53
C ALA A 430 -0.32 -6.99 -30.47
N TRP A 431 -0.47 -8.26 -30.11
CA TRP A 431 0.63 -9.23 -30.10
C TRP A 431 0.15 -10.59 -30.61
N ASP A 432 0.84 -11.13 -31.62
CA ASP A 432 0.48 -12.38 -32.30
C ASP A 432 1.23 -13.61 -31.78
N GLY A 433 2.22 -13.43 -30.89
CA GLY A 433 3.04 -14.53 -30.34
C GLY A 433 2.34 -15.35 -29.23
N PHE A 434 1.03 -15.26 -29.11
CA PHE A 434 0.30 -15.83 -27.99
C PHE A 434 -0.18 -17.26 -28.24
N ILE A 435 0.17 -18.20 -27.33
CA ILE A 435 -0.28 -19.60 -27.37
C ILE A 435 -1.26 -19.86 -26.19
N PRO A 436 -2.58 -19.81 -26.43
CA PRO A 436 -3.57 -19.86 -25.36
C PRO A 436 -3.46 -21.10 -24.46
N SER A 437 -3.21 -22.28 -25.05
CA SER A 437 -3.25 -23.57 -24.35
C SER A 437 -2.23 -23.74 -23.21
N ARG A 438 -1.23 -22.85 -23.11
CA ARG A 438 -0.20 -22.90 -22.05
C ARG A 438 -0.57 -22.10 -20.82
N TYR A 439 -1.57 -21.24 -20.90
CA TYR A 439 -1.80 -20.23 -19.88
C TYR A 439 -3.26 -20.21 -19.43
N GLU A 440 -3.46 -19.87 -18.17
CA GLU A 440 -4.77 -19.68 -17.54
C GLU A 440 -5.23 -18.23 -17.60
N ALA A 441 -4.26 -17.29 -17.55
CA ALA A 441 -4.57 -15.88 -17.57
C ALA A 441 -3.45 -15.05 -18.20
N VAL A 442 -3.83 -13.89 -18.69
CA VAL A 442 -2.93 -12.85 -19.23
C VAL A 442 -3.27 -11.50 -18.61
N ALA A 443 -2.25 -10.69 -18.37
CA ALA A 443 -2.39 -9.29 -18.05
C ALA A 443 -1.36 -8.47 -18.83
N VAL A 444 -1.62 -7.18 -19.01
CA VAL A 444 -0.76 -6.29 -19.80
C VAL A 444 -0.48 -5.03 -18.99
N ALA A 445 0.79 -4.57 -19.00
CA ALA A 445 1.20 -3.29 -18.48
C ALA A 445 1.76 -2.41 -19.60
N GLY A 446 1.46 -1.11 -19.59
CA GLY A 446 2.16 -0.15 -20.44
C GLY A 446 3.55 0.18 -19.88
N GLN A 447 4.48 0.56 -20.76
CA GLN A 447 5.79 1.09 -20.39
C GLN A 447 6.01 2.43 -21.06
N ASP A 448 6.53 3.39 -20.31
CA ASP A 448 6.88 4.70 -20.84
C ASP A 448 8.21 4.70 -21.62
N ALA A 449 8.59 5.85 -22.18
CA ALA A 449 9.81 6.01 -22.95
C ALA A 449 11.10 5.78 -22.13
N ASN A 450 11.03 5.88 -20.80
CA ASN A 450 12.15 5.62 -19.90
C ASN A 450 12.24 4.14 -19.47
N GLY A 451 11.24 3.33 -19.85
CA GLY A 451 11.12 1.92 -19.47
C GLY A 451 10.40 1.70 -18.14
N MET A 452 9.85 2.75 -17.50
CA MET A 452 9.03 2.60 -16.31
C MET A 452 7.73 1.90 -16.70
N MET A 453 7.47 0.75 -16.10
CA MET A 453 6.19 0.07 -16.27
C MET A 453 5.08 0.76 -15.46
N GLY A 454 3.85 0.59 -15.89
CA GLY A 454 2.66 0.88 -15.09
C GLY A 454 2.13 -0.35 -14.37
N PRO A 455 1.01 -0.20 -13.64
CA PRO A 455 0.27 -1.33 -13.09
C PRO A 455 -0.17 -2.30 -14.18
N LEU A 456 -0.21 -3.59 -13.84
CA LEU A 456 -0.87 -4.59 -14.69
C LEU A 456 -2.37 -4.33 -14.77
N SER A 457 -2.94 -4.61 -15.92
CA SER A 457 -4.40 -4.68 -16.09
C SER A 457 -5.04 -5.73 -15.17
N ALA A 458 -6.36 -5.72 -15.09
CA ALA A 458 -7.07 -6.91 -14.62
C ALA A 458 -6.65 -8.13 -15.47
N GLU A 459 -6.66 -9.31 -14.85
CA GLU A 459 -6.41 -10.55 -15.60
C GLU A 459 -7.54 -10.80 -16.60
N TYR A 460 -7.14 -11.19 -17.80
CA TYR A 460 -8.03 -11.81 -18.77
C TYR A 460 -7.89 -13.33 -18.64
N ALA A 461 -8.95 -14.00 -18.22
CA ALA A 461 -8.97 -15.45 -18.13
C ALA A 461 -8.98 -16.08 -19.53
N ILE A 462 -8.07 -17.04 -19.76
CA ILE A 462 -7.98 -17.75 -21.02
C ILE A 462 -8.81 -19.02 -20.88
N THR A 463 -9.97 -19.01 -21.51
CA THR A 463 -10.81 -20.22 -21.60
C THR A 463 -10.47 -20.95 -22.90
N ASN A 464 -10.12 -22.22 -22.78
CA ASN A 464 -9.90 -23.13 -23.90
C ASN A 464 -11.22 -23.49 -24.59
#